data_79eeaecd28ab21b1ea9dbf921ba2fd51
#
_entry.id   79eeaecd28ab21b1ea9dbf921ba2fd51
#
_cell.length_a   1.000
_cell.length_b   1.000
_cell.length_c   1.000
_cell.angle_alpha   90.00
_cell.angle_beta   90.00
_cell.angle_gamma   90.00
#
_symmetry.space_group_name_H-M   'P 1'
#
loop_
_entity.id
_entity.type
_entity.pdbx_description
1 polymer ?
#
loop_
_entity_poly.entity_id
_entity_poly.type
_entity_poly.pdbx_seq_one_letter_code
_entity_poly.pdbx_strand_id
1 'polypeptide(L)'
;MSFNNKKPMIKPSVFLADGCRVIGDVSIGDDSSLWFNVVCRADVNSIKIGSRTNIQDNTIIHVNHKGPKVLIGNSVTVGHQVILHGCKVKDQSLIGMGSCLLDGVVVGEKSIVAAGSLL
;
A
#
# COMPACT_ATOMS: atom_id res chain seq x y z
N MET A 1 9.59 11.07 3.23
CA MET A 1 9.39 12.22 4.14
C MET A 1 9.22 11.73 5.56
N SER A 2 9.99 12.28 6.48
CA SER A 2 9.88 11.91 7.90
C SER A 2 8.62 12.48 8.54
N PHE A 3 8.09 11.75 9.52
CA PHE A 3 7.02 12.24 10.38
C PHE A 3 7.22 11.68 11.79
N ASN A 4 7.20 12.53 12.81
CA ASN A 4 7.45 12.15 14.22
C ASN A 4 8.68 11.27 14.39
N ASN A 5 9.81 11.67 13.80
CA ASN A 5 11.08 10.94 13.81
C ASN A 5 11.04 9.56 13.13
N LYS A 6 9.96 9.23 12.43
CA LYS A 6 9.87 8.04 11.60
C LYS A 6 10.17 8.40 10.16
N LYS A 7 11.06 7.66 9.53
CA LYS A 7 11.47 7.86 8.14
C LYS A 7 11.17 6.59 7.35
N PRO A 8 10.66 6.70 6.13
CA PRO A 8 10.44 5.52 5.30
C PRO A 8 11.71 4.70 5.08
N MET A 9 11.57 3.38 5.18
CA MET A 9 12.63 2.42 4.89
C MET A 9 12.34 1.77 3.55
N ILE A 10 12.99 2.29 2.51
CA ILE A 10 12.74 1.90 1.12
C ILE A 10 13.99 1.20 0.59
N LYS A 11 13.85 -0.02 0.12
CA LYS A 11 14.97 -0.77 -0.47
C LYS A 11 15.46 -0.09 -1.75
N PRO A 12 16.77 -0.17 -2.06
CA PRO A 12 17.34 0.53 -3.22
C PRO A 12 16.74 0.13 -4.57
N SER A 13 16.22 -1.07 -4.70
CA SER A 13 15.62 -1.55 -5.94
C SER A 13 14.18 -1.10 -6.16
N VAL A 14 13.59 -0.35 -5.22
CA VAL A 14 12.21 0.14 -5.35
C VAL A 14 12.15 1.29 -6.34
N PHE A 15 11.17 1.24 -7.25
CA PHE A 15 10.87 2.34 -8.16
C PHE A 15 9.79 3.24 -7.58
N LEU A 16 10.08 4.53 -7.49
CA LEU A 16 9.11 5.55 -7.09
C LEU A 16 8.91 6.51 -8.26
N ALA A 17 7.74 6.47 -8.89
CA ALA A 17 7.41 7.36 -10.01
C ALA A 17 7.19 8.80 -9.52
N ASP A 18 7.19 9.75 -10.46
CA ASP A 18 6.98 11.15 -10.16
C ASP A 18 5.65 11.37 -9.45
N GLY A 19 5.64 12.30 -8.51
CA GLY A 19 4.45 12.66 -7.75
C GLY A 19 4.13 11.71 -6.59
N CYS A 20 4.86 10.61 -6.45
CA CYS A 20 4.73 9.72 -5.29
C CYS A 20 5.05 10.46 -4.00
N ARG A 21 4.27 10.18 -2.95
CA ARG A 21 4.53 10.70 -1.60
C ARG A 21 4.56 9.54 -0.62
N VAL A 22 5.70 9.31 0.00
CA VAL A 22 5.88 8.27 1.03
C VAL A 22 6.26 8.95 2.32
N ILE A 23 5.42 8.82 3.34
CA ILE A 23 5.50 9.63 4.56
C ILE A 23 5.45 8.73 5.79
N GLY A 24 6.41 8.91 6.69
CA GLY A 24 6.39 8.33 8.03
C GLY A 24 6.85 6.89 8.11
N ASP A 25 6.16 6.09 8.92
CA ASP A 25 6.55 4.72 9.26
C ASP A 25 6.13 3.72 8.16
N VAL A 26 6.81 3.80 7.02
CA VAL A 26 6.58 2.95 5.85
C VAL A 26 7.80 2.08 5.62
N SER A 27 7.59 0.80 5.30
CA SER A 27 8.65 -0.04 4.75
C SER A 27 8.23 -0.65 3.42
N ILE A 28 9.14 -0.65 2.45
CA ILE A 28 8.89 -1.17 1.11
C ILE A 28 10.02 -2.13 0.74
N GLY A 29 9.65 -3.36 0.39
CA GLY A 29 10.58 -4.43 0.04
C GLY A 29 11.15 -4.33 -1.36
N ASP A 30 12.11 -5.21 -1.66
CA ASP A 30 12.86 -5.20 -2.93
C ASP A 30 11.96 -5.34 -4.15
N ASP A 31 12.35 -4.67 -5.22
CA ASP A 31 11.75 -4.79 -6.55
C ASP A 31 10.25 -4.41 -6.59
N SER A 32 9.79 -3.67 -5.59
CA SER A 32 8.45 -3.11 -5.61
C SER A 32 8.43 -1.77 -6.33
N SER A 33 7.23 -1.34 -6.75
CA SER A 33 7.08 -0.09 -7.49
C SER A 33 5.82 0.64 -7.05
N LEU A 34 5.98 1.94 -6.82
CA LEU A 34 4.88 2.87 -6.56
C LEU A 34 4.81 3.84 -7.73
N TRP A 35 3.66 3.89 -8.38
CA TRP A 35 3.51 4.59 -9.64
C TRP A 35 3.07 6.04 -9.43
N PHE A 36 2.69 6.72 -10.50
CA PHE A 36 2.52 8.18 -10.47
C PHE A 36 1.44 8.60 -9.46
N ASN A 37 1.76 9.57 -8.63
CA ASN A 37 0.86 10.19 -7.66
C ASN A 37 0.31 9.23 -6.59
N VAL A 38 0.98 8.12 -6.33
CA VAL A 38 0.64 7.25 -5.20
C VAL A 38 0.96 7.99 -3.90
N VAL A 39 0.04 7.93 -2.93
CA VAL A 39 0.25 8.48 -1.60
C VAL A 39 0.26 7.34 -0.59
N CYS A 40 1.36 7.21 0.12
CA CYS A 40 1.52 6.24 1.20
C CYS A 40 1.84 7.01 2.47
N ARG A 41 0.82 7.25 3.29
CA ARG A 41 0.94 8.13 4.45
C ARG A 41 0.77 7.35 5.75
N ALA A 42 1.90 7.05 6.40
CA ALA A 42 1.97 6.36 7.68
C ALA A 42 2.33 7.37 8.79
N ASP A 43 1.47 8.35 8.98
CA ASP A 43 1.71 9.42 9.93
C ASP A 43 1.36 9.03 11.36
N VAL A 44 0.34 8.20 11.56
CA VAL A 44 -0.18 7.85 12.89
C VAL A 44 -0.15 6.35 13.20
N ASN A 45 0.33 5.55 12.28
CA ASN A 45 0.52 4.10 12.43
C ASN A 45 1.46 3.63 11.33
N SER A 46 1.64 2.33 11.11
CA SER A 46 2.61 1.82 10.15
C SER A 46 1.98 1.21 8.90
N ILE A 47 2.73 1.27 7.81
CA ILE A 47 2.41 0.65 6.52
C ILE A 47 3.60 -0.20 6.10
N LYS A 48 3.35 -1.48 5.78
CA LYS A 48 4.37 -2.36 5.24
C LYS A 48 3.96 -2.89 3.88
N ILE A 49 4.83 -2.71 2.91
CA ILE A 49 4.68 -3.23 1.54
C ILE A 49 5.81 -4.23 1.32
N GLY A 50 5.47 -5.43 0.90
CA GLY A 50 6.42 -6.49 0.64
C GLY A 50 7.25 -6.27 -0.61
N SER A 51 7.86 -7.35 -1.10
CA SER A 51 8.72 -7.34 -2.29
C SER A 51 7.93 -7.67 -3.55
N ARG A 52 8.40 -7.19 -4.70
CA ARG A 52 7.80 -7.46 -6.02
C ARG A 52 6.30 -7.11 -6.07
N THR A 53 5.92 -6.08 -5.34
CA THR A 53 4.55 -5.57 -5.27
C THR A 53 4.46 -4.27 -6.05
N ASN A 54 3.41 -4.09 -6.85
CA ASN A 54 3.21 -2.84 -7.56
C ASN A 54 1.93 -2.15 -7.08
N ILE A 55 2.08 -0.86 -6.79
CA ILE A 55 0.98 0.03 -6.41
C ILE A 55 0.80 1.02 -7.53
N GLN A 56 -0.32 0.94 -8.24
CA GLN A 56 -0.50 1.70 -9.45
C GLN A 56 -1.05 3.11 -9.19
N ASP A 57 -1.10 3.89 -10.25
CA ASP A 57 -1.31 5.34 -10.24
C ASP A 57 -2.51 5.79 -9.39
N ASN A 58 -2.33 6.86 -8.66
CA ASN A 58 -3.37 7.53 -7.85
C ASN A 58 -3.95 6.69 -6.71
N THR A 59 -3.29 5.61 -6.33
CA THR A 59 -3.70 4.82 -5.17
C THR A 59 -3.29 5.51 -3.88
N ILE A 60 -4.15 5.41 -2.87
CA ILE A 60 -3.92 6.01 -1.56
C ILE A 60 -3.89 4.92 -0.49
N ILE A 61 -2.83 4.94 0.32
CA ILE A 61 -2.65 4.02 1.44
C ILE A 61 -2.53 4.84 2.72
N HIS A 62 -3.40 4.56 3.69
CA HIS A 62 -3.42 5.29 4.95
C HIS A 62 -3.84 4.40 6.11
N VAL A 63 -3.67 4.91 7.32
CA VAL A 63 -3.92 4.21 8.59
C VAL A 63 -4.55 5.15 9.60
N ASN A 64 -5.26 4.58 10.57
CA ASN A 64 -5.76 5.31 11.74
C ASN A 64 -4.80 5.20 12.92
N HIS A 65 -4.88 6.13 13.84
CA HIS A 65 -4.00 6.21 15.01
C HIS A 65 -4.04 4.95 15.88
N LYS A 66 -5.20 4.42 16.17
CA LYS A 66 -5.37 3.22 17.01
C LYS A 66 -6.03 2.07 16.26
N GLY A 67 -6.02 2.12 14.96
CA GLY A 67 -6.60 1.07 14.12
C GLY A 67 -5.58 0.04 13.66
N PRO A 68 -6.00 -0.85 12.77
CA PRO A 68 -5.09 -1.83 12.19
C PRO A 68 -4.06 -1.16 11.27
N LYS A 69 -2.88 -1.75 11.23
CA LYS A 69 -1.82 -1.38 10.28
C LYS A 69 -2.23 -1.80 8.88
N VAL A 70 -1.59 -1.21 7.87
CA VAL A 70 -1.66 -1.74 6.52
C VAL A 70 -0.50 -2.70 6.30
N LEU A 71 -0.82 -3.91 5.88
CA LEU A 71 0.16 -4.93 5.52
C LEU A 71 -0.16 -5.42 4.11
N ILE A 72 0.73 -5.14 3.18
CA ILE A 72 0.62 -5.61 1.80
C ILE A 72 1.76 -6.59 1.57
N GLY A 73 1.42 -7.78 1.12
CA GLY A 73 2.37 -8.87 0.97
C GLY A 73 3.28 -8.73 -0.25
N ASN A 74 3.87 -9.87 -0.64
CA ASN A 74 4.77 -9.97 -1.78
C ASN A 74 3.99 -10.28 -3.06
N SER A 75 4.51 -9.81 -4.19
CA SER A 75 3.94 -10.11 -5.51
C SER A 75 2.45 -9.74 -5.62
N VAL A 76 2.06 -8.66 -4.96
CA VAL A 76 0.70 -8.13 -5.00
C VAL A 76 0.62 -7.08 -6.10
N THR A 77 -0.50 -7.07 -6.83
CA THR A 77 -0.83 -6.01 -7.78
C THR A 77 -1.99 -5.20 -7.23
N VAL A 78 -1.76 -3.92 -7.00
CA VAL A 78 -2.81 -2.97 -6.64
C VAL A 78 -3.09 -2.07 -7.82
N GLY A 79 -4.31 -2.13 -8.34
CA GLY A 79 -4.72 -1.35 -9.50
C GLY A 79 -4.77 0.16 -9.26
N HIS A 80 -5.17 0.89 -10.29
CA HIS A 80 -5.25 2.36 -10.22
C HIS A 80 -6.38 2.84 -9.31
N GLN A 81 -6.19 3.99 -8.65
CA GLN A 81 -7.22 4.66 -7.86
C GLN A 81 -7.84 3.77 -6.79
N VAL A 82 -7.04 2.93 -6.17
CA VAL A 82 -7.46 2.08 -5.05
C VAL A 82 -7.25 2.82 -3.74
N ILE A 83 -8.13 2.56 -2.77
CA ILE A 83 -7.94 3.03 -1.39
C ILE A 83 -7.68 1.82 -0.52
N LEU A 84 -6.53 1.82 0.16
CA LEU A 84 -6.16 0.81 1.14
C LEU A 84 -6.03 1.49 2.50
N HIS A 85 -6.97 1.23 3.38
CA HIS A 85 -7.02 1.90 4.67
C HIS A 85 -7.12 0.87 5.80
N GLY A 86 -6.04 0.71 6.60
CA GLY A 86 -6.05 -0.20 7.73
C GLY A 86 -6.36 -1.66 7.37
N CYS A 87 -5.95 -2.12 6.20
CA CYS A 87 -6.29 -3.44 5.68
C CYS A 87 -5.06 -4.33 5.50
N LYS A 88 -5.30 -5.61 5.27
CA LYS A 88 -4.25 -6.58 4.99
C LYS A 88 -4.52 -7.25 3.64
N VAL A 89 -3.51 -7.25 2.77
CA VAL A 89 -3.56 -7.94 1.47
C VAL A 89 -2.43 -8.96 1.45
N LYS A 90 -2.77 -10.23 1.37
CA LYS A 90 -1.78 -11.30 1.40
C LYS A 90 -1.17 -11.52 0.02
N ASP A 91 -0.12 -12.35 -0.02
CA ASP A 91 0.74 -12.53 -1.18
C ASP A 91 -0.02 -12.94 -2.45
N GLN A 92 0.51 -12.50 -3.59
CA GLN A 92 0.07 -12.91 -4.92
C GLN A 92 -1.40 -12.58 -5.23
N SER A 93 -1.95 -11.57 -4.56
CA SER A 93 -3.33 -11.13 -4.80
C SER A 93 -3.36 -9.94 -5.76
N LEU A 94 -4.51 -9.72 -6.37
CA LEU A 94 -4.77 -8.59 -7.25
C LEU A 94 -5.96 -7.79 -6.73
N ILE A 95 -5.74 -6.50 -6.51
CA ILE A 95 -6.81 -5.58 -6.12
C ILE A 95 -7.20 -4.77 -7.35
N GLY A 96 -8.43 -4.99 -7.83
CA GLY A 96 -8.93 -4.32 -9.03
C GLY A 96 -9.04 -2.80 -8.87
N MET A 97 -8.86 -2.07 -9.96
CA MET A 97 -8.87 -0.60 -9.97
C MET A 97 -10.15 -0.03 -9.35
N GLY A 98 -10.01 1.07 -8.65
CA GLY A 98 -11.14 1.77 -8.04
C GLY A 98 -11.73 1.09 -6.81
N SER A 99 -11.14 0.00 -6.32
CA SER A 99 -11.61 -0.67 -5.10
C SER A 99 -11.29 0.14 -3.85
N CYS A 100 -12.11 -0.04 -2.82
CA CYS A 100 -11.91 0.60 -1.52
C CYS A 100 -11.93 -0.46 -0.43
N LEU A 101 -10.78 -0.66 0.22
CA LEU A 101 -10.61 -1.63 1.31
C LEU A 101 -10.44 -0.86 2.61
N LEU A 102 -11.35 -1.11 3.56
CA LEU A 102 -11.42 -0.35 4.81
C LEU A 102 -10.82 -1.13 5.98
N ASP A 103 -10.80 -0.51 7.16
CA ASP A 103 -10.14 -1.04 8.36
C ASP A 103 -10.57 -2.46 8.69
N GLY A 104 -9.60 -3.33 8.91
CA GLY A 104 -9.83 -4.70 9.31
C GLY A 104 -10.10 -5.68 8.18
N VAL A 105 -10.22 -5.22 6.94
CA VAL A 105 -10.39 -6.11 5.79
C VAL A 105 -9.12 -6.94 5.58
N VAL A 106 -9.31 -8.22 5.32
CA VAL A 106 -8.22 -9.15 4.99
C VAL A 106 -8.53 -9.81 3.65
N VAL A 107 -7.64 -9.59 2.68
CA VAL A 107 -7.68 -10.28 1.40
C VAL A 107 -6.70 -11.45 1.47
N GLY A 108 -7.20 -12.67 1.24
CA GLY A 108 -6.40 -13.88 1.30
C GLY A 108 -5.37 -13.97 0.17
N GLU A 109 -4.46 -14.93 0.29
CA GLU A 109 -3.47 -15.19 -0.77
C GLU A 109 -4.13 -15.57 -2.09
N LYS A 110 -3.48 -15.19 -3.19
CA LYS A 110 -3.88 -15.61 -4.54
C LYS A 110 -5.35 -15.28 -4.85
N SER A 111 -5.83 -14.18 -4.30
CA SER A 111 -7.22 -13.73 -4.48
C SER A 111 -7.29 -12.59 -5.49
N ILE A 112 -8.45 -12.42 -6.09
CA ILE A 112 -8.75 -11.28 -6.94
C ILE A 112 -9.93 -10.52 -6.34
N VAL A 113 -9.73 -9.24 -6.09
CA VAL A 113 -10.80 -8.32 -5.73
C VAL A 113 -11.23 -7.61 -7.02
N ALA A 114 -12.50 -7.74 -7.38
CA ALA A 114 -13.00 -7.15 -8.63
C ALA A 114 -12.90 -5.61 -8.58
N ALA A 115 -12.71 -5.01 -9.75
CA ALA A 115 -12.64 -3.55 -9.86
C ALA A 115 -13.89 -2.88 -9.26
N GLY A 116 -13.70 -1.76 -8.57
CA GLY A 116 -14.79 -1.00 -7.97
C GLY A 116 -15.42 -1.64 -6.75
N SER A 117 -14.81 -2.65 -6.15
CA SER A 117 -15.35 -3.30 -4.95
C SER A 117 -15.24 -2.40 -3.73
N LEU A 118 -16.24 -2.47 -2.87
CA LEU A 118 -16.21 -1.86 -1.53
C LEU A 118 -16.22 -2.98 -0.49
N LEU A 119 -15.16 -3.04 0.31
CA LEU A 119 -15.00 -4.05 1.35
C LEU A 119 -14.90 -3.45 2.74
#